data_578525a23e162e4fe1faa60ce97e54d3
#
_entry.id   578525a23e162e4fe1faa60ce97e54d3
#
_cell.length_a   1.000
_cell.length_b   1.000
_cell.length_c   1.000
_cell.angle_alpha   90.00
_cell.angle_beta   90.00
_cell.angle_gamma   90.00
#
_symmetry.space_group_name_H-M   'P 1'
#
loop_
_entity.id
_entity.type
_entity.pdbx_description
1 polymer ?
#
loop_
_entity_poly.entity_id
_entity_poly.type
_entity_poly.pdbx_seq_one_letter_code
_entity_poly.pdbx_strand_id
1 'polypeptide(L)'
;MEYKFKYFENPLENAEFTDEACQSCGKNEMCLEGEYFDLDDEVDSVCLNCLRLGKVKVNIPNYIKDRITGQGKEEKVAELEKTPPVPWIQYNDWPVCCGDYTKYIGEWEREDFEKNSKDGNGLNYLLSILDRSTKDKIENVNNFWEDIGQYTAIFVFECLNCSKRIAVPQSY
;
A
#
# COMPACT_ATOMS: atom_id res chain seq x y z
N MET A 1 -3.78 18.34 12.38
CA MET A 1 -2.87 17.30 12.95
C MET A 1 -2.29 16.52 11.79
N GLU A 2 -0.99 16.38 11.77
CA GLU A 2 -0.30 15.61 10.73
C GLU A 2 -0.21 14.15 11.16
N TYR A 3 -0.80 13.24 10.35
CA TYR A 3 -0.70 11.80 10.57
C TYR A 3 0.52 11.25 9.86
N LYS A 4 1.51 10.77 10.61
CA LYS A 4 2.73 10.15 10.09
C LYS A 4 2.75 8.66 10.37
N PHE A 5 2.96 7.88 9.31
CA PHE A 5 3.15 6.44 9.36
C PHE A 5 4.48 6.07 8.67
N LYS A 6 5.19 5.12 9.24
CA LYS A 6 6.48 4.67 8.69
C LYS A 6 6.34 4.12 7.27
N TYR A 7 5.31 3.33 7.04
CA TYR A 7 5.12 2.59 5.78
C TYR A 7 4.03 3.17 4.86
N PHE A 8 3.49 4.33 5.18
CA PHE A 8 2.41 4.92 4.38
C PHE A 8 2.55 6.44 4.28
N GLU A 9 2.65 6.95 3.06
CA GLU A 9 2.80 8.38 2.79
C GLU A 9 1.44 9.05 2.58
N ASN A 10 1.31 10.27 3.11
CA ASN A 10 0.12 11.12 2.93
C ASN A 10 -1.20 10.35 3.08
N PRO A 11 -1.53 9.83 4.28
CA PRO A 11 -2.72 9.01 4.44
C PRO A 11 -4.02 9.73 4.08
N LEU A 12 -4.06 11.07 4.19
CA LEU A 12 -5.23 11.85 3.80
C LEU A 12 -5.49 11.85 2.28
N GLU A 13 -4.46 11.58 1.48
CA GLU A 13 -4.55 11.51 0.01
C GLU A 13 -4.64 10.07 -0.50
N ASN A 14 -3.97 9.14 0.18
CA ASN A 14 -3.72 7.79 -0.30
C ASN A 14 -4.53 6.69 0.38
N ALA A 15 -5.23 6.99 1.49
CA ALA A 15 -6.10 6.03 2.16
C ALA A 15 -7.56 6.19 1.75
N GLU A 16 -8.34 5.13 1.91
CA GLU A 16 -9.78 5.14 1.71
C GLU A 16 -10.51 5.40 3.03
N PHE A 17 -11.40 6.39 3.03
CA PHE A 17 -12.16 6.80 4.21
C PHE A 17 -13.65 6.49 4.05
N THR A 18 -14.29 6.25 5.18
CA THR A 18 -15.73 6.05 5.31
C THR A 18 -16.36 7.13 6.18
N ASP A 19 -17.65 7.33 6.03
CA ASP A 19 -18.46 8.23 6.87
C ASP A 19 -18.91 7.57 8.20
N GLU A 20 -18.57 6.29 8.41
CA GLU A 20 -18.88 5.56 9.62
C GLU A 20 -18.02 6.02 10.81
N ALA A 21 -18.62 6.01 12.00
CA ALA A 21 -17.88 6.37 13.21
C ALA A 21 -16.88 5.27 13.61
N CYS A 22 -15.74 5.69 14.13
CA CYS A 22 -14.69 4.78 14.63
C CYS A 22 -15.24 3.86 15.73
N GLN A 23 -15.20 2.58 15.51
CA GLN A 23 -15.68 1.58 16.48
C GLN A 23 -14.87 1.53 17.77
N SER A 24 -13.64 2.03 17.77
CA SER A 24 -12.79 2.08 18.96
C SER A 24 -13.06 3.29 19.86
N CYS A 25 -13.31 4.48 19.29
CA CYS A 25 -13.46 5.71 20.09
C CYS A 25 -14.75 6.49 19.83
N GLY A 26 -15.57 6.07 18.88
CA GLY A 26 -16.85 6.68 18.53
C GLY A 26 -16.77 8.02 17.79
N LYS A 27 -15.58 8.52 17.48
CA LYS A 27 -15.41 9.75 16.70
C LYS A 27 -15.58 9.47 15.21
N ASN A 28 -16.15 10.44 14.51
CA ASN A 28 -16.32 10.39 13.05
C ASN A 28 -15.35 11.37 12.38
N GLU A 29 -14.07 11.11 12.51
CA GLU A 29 -12.99 11.90 11.88
C GLU A 29 -11.93 10.98 11.32
N MET A 30 -11.65 11.06 10.03
CA MET A 30 -10.60 10.30 9.35
C MET A 30 -10.69 8.80 9.65
N CYS A 31 -11.87 8.23 9.44
CA CYS A 31 -12.14 6.82 9.66
C CYS A 31 -11.89 6.02 8.39
N LEU A 32 -11.04 5.01 8.49
CA LEU A 32 -10.73 4.06 7.44
C LEU A 32 -11.83 2.99 7.36
N GLU A 33 -12.11 2.49 6.17
CA GLU A 33 -12.97 1.32 5.98
C GLU A 33 -12.42 0.08 6.68
N GLY A 34 -13.31 -0.73 7.24
CA GLY A 34 -12.97 -1.85 8.10
C GLY A 34 -12.55 -3.14 7.42
N GLU A 35 -12.61 -3.23 6.11
CA GLU A 35 -12.40 -4.48 5.34
C GLU A 35 -11.09 -5.23 5.67
N TYR A 36 -10.05 -4.51 6.03
CA TYR A 36 -8.73 -5.08 6.28
C TYR A 36 -8.36 -5.21 7.77
N PHE A 37 -9.32 -4.92 8.66
CA PHE A 37 -9.08 -5.02 10.10
C PHE A 37 -9.44 -6.42 10.62
N ASP A 38 -9.28 -6.62 11.94
CA ASP A 38 -9.39 -7.93 12.55
C ASP A 38 -10.70 -8.63 12.19
N LEU A 39 -10.59 -9.88 11.70
CA LEU A 39 -11.71 -10.66 11.17
C LEU A 39 -12.61 -11.26 12.26
N ASP A 40 -12.16 -11.30 13.50
CA ASP A 40 -12.91 -11.90 14.62
C ASP A 40 -13.99 -10.96 15.16
N ASP A 41 -13.79 -9.66 15.01
CA ASP A 41 -14.79 -8.63 15.27
C ASP A 41 -15.13 -7.95 13.95
N GLU A 42 -16.40 -7.90 13.57
CA GLU A 42 -16.85 -7.12 12.40
C GLU A 42 -16.49 -5.64 12.62
N VAL A 43 -15.35 -5.22 12.10
CA VAL A 43 -14.87 -3.85 12.20
C VAL A 43 -15.27 -3.10 10.96
N ASP A 44 -16.20 -2.17 11.08
CA ASP A 44 -16.67 -1.36 9.94
C ASP A 44 -15.79 -0.13 9.71
N SER A 45 -15.25 0.46 10.77
CA SER A 45 -14.40 1.64 10.64
C SER A 45 -13.47 1.86 11.83
N VAL A 46 -12.27 2.40 11.55
CA VAL A 46 -11.27 2.78 12.56
C VAL A 46 -10.62 4.09 12.16
N CYS A 47 -10.58 5.07 13.07
CA CYS A 47 -9.92 6.34 12.77
C CYS A 47 -8.39 6.20 12.77
N LEU A 48 -7.72 7.05 12.01
CA LEU A 48 -6.25 7.07 11.90
C LEU A 48 -5.55 7.14 13.27
N ASN A 49 -6.13 7.86 14.21
CA ASN A 49 -5.56 7.99 15.55
C ASN A 49 -5.61 6.66 16.33
N CYS A 50 -6.74 5.96 16.32
CA CYS A 50 -6.88 4.67 16.99
C CYS A 50 -5.99 3.59 16.34
N LEU A 51 -5.86 3.62 15.02
CA LEU A 51 -4.94 2.74 14.31
C LEU A 51 -3.49 3.00 14.74
N ARG A 52 -3.04 4.24 14.70
CA ARG A 52 -1.68 4.63 15.08
C ARG A 52 -1.35 4.25 16.53
N LEU A 53 -2.31 4.35 17.43
CA LEU A 53 -2.17 3.94 18.84
C LEU A 53 -2.21 2.42 19.03
N GLY A 54 -2.52 1.65 17.98
CA GLY A 54 -2.61 0.20 18.06
C GLY A 54 -3.82 -0.33 18.81
N LYS A 55 -4.87 0.49 18.97
CA LYS A 55 -6.12 0.06 19.61
C LYS A 55 -6.89 -0.96 18.76
N VAL A 56 -6.80 -0.82 17.46
CA VAL A 56 -7.24 -1.80 16.46
C VAL A 56 -6.10 -1.98 15.47
N LYS A 57 -5.88 -3.20 15.03
CA LYS A 57 -4.78 -3.57 14.15
C LYS A 57 -5.31 -4.00 12.79
N VAL A 58 -4.54 -3.69 11.74
CA VAL A 58 -4.78 -4.26 10.41
C VAL A 58 -4.41 -5.74 10.42
N ASN A 59 -5.24 -6.58 9.82
CA ASN A 59 -4.93 -8.00 9.65
C ASN A 59 -3.89 -8.16 8.54
N ILE A 60 -2.68 -8.56 8.93
CA ILE A 60 -1.58 -8.82 8.00
C ILE A 60 -1.48 -10.33 7.76
N PRO A 61 -1.61 -10.81 6.52
CA PRO A 61 -1.48 -12.22 6.20
C PRO A 61 -0.11 -12.78 6.59
N ASN A 62 -0.06 -14.04 7.01
CA ASN A 62 1.19 -14.69 7.41
C ASN A 62 2.25 -14.67 6.30
N TYR A 63 1.85 -14.84 5.03
CA TYR A 63 2.79 -14.80 3.91
C TYR A 63 3.45 -13.42 3.73
N ILE A 64 2.80 -12.34 4.18
CA ILE A 64 3.41 -10.98 4.23
C ILE A 64 4.33 -10.86 5.45
N LYS A 65 3.92 -11.36 6.62
CA LYS A 65 4.77 -11.38 7.83
C LYS A 65 6.07 -12.14 7.56
N ASP A 66 5.99 -13.25 6.83
CA ASP A 66 7.13 -14.12 6.55
C ASP A 66 8.10 -13.55 5.50
N ARG A 67 7.75 -12.44 4.84
CA ARG A 67 8.68 -11.70 3.97
C ARG A 67 9.82 -11.03 4.73
N ILE A 68 9.63 -10.75 6.02
CA ILE A 68 10.69 -10.25 6.91
C ILE A 68 11.32 -11.43 7.65
N THR A 69 12.64 -11.50 7.62
CA THR A 69 13.43 -12.52 8.32
C THR A 69 14.47 -11.87 9.23
N GLY A 70 14.88 -12.57 10.30
CA GLY A 70 15.93 -12.12 11.18
C GLY A 70 15.48 -11.19 12.31
N GLN A 71 16.43 -10.45 12.86
CA GLN A 71 16.18 -9.54 13.97
C GLN A 71 15.27 -8.37 13.56
N GLY A 72 14.41 -7.93 14.47
CA GLY A 72 13.49 -6.82 14.21
C GLY A 72 12.24 -7.20 13.44
N LYS A 73 12.01 -8.49 13.12
CA LYS A 73 10.78 -8.94 12.45
C LYS A 73 9.53 -8.54 13.22
N GLU A 74 9.50 -8.78 14.52
CA GLU A 74 8.32 -8.52 15.36
C GLU A 74 7.95 -7.03 15.38
N GLU A 75 8.94 -6.14 15.54
CA GLU A 75 8.73 -4.70 15.55
C GLU A 75 8.25 -4.19 14.18
N LYS A 76 8.82 -4.71 13.09
CA LYS A 76 8.42 -4.34 11.72
C LYS A 76 7.00 -4.78 11.41
N VAL A 77 6.63 -6.00 11.78
CA VAL A 77 5.26 -6.51 11.64
C VAL A 77 4.28 -5.69 12.49
N ALA A 78 4.63 -5.41 13.75
CA ALA A 78 3.81 -4.60 14.64
C ALA A 78 3.59 -3.17 14.09
N GLU A 79 4.60 -2.59 13.45
CA GLU A 79 4.48 -1.29 12.79
C GLU A 79 3.56 -1.37 11.56
N LEU A 80 3.66 -2.44 10.76
CA LEU A 80 2.78 -2.65 9.61
C LEU A 80 1.32 -2.84 10.04
N GLU A 81 1.06 -3.55 11.13
CA GLU A 81 -0.28 -3.73 11.69
C GLU A 81 -0.94 -2.41 12.14
N LYS A 82 -0.16 -1.36 12.38
CA LYS A 82 -0.63 0.00 12.73
C LYS A 82 -0.61 0.96 11.55
N THR A 83 -0.39 0.47 10.37
CA THR A 83 -0.29 1.24 9.13
C THR A 83 -1.62 1.16 8.38
N PRO A 84 -2.11 2.28 7.78
CA PRO A 84 -3.30 2.23 6.96
C PRO A 84 -3.20 1.15 5.88
N PRO A 85 -4.26 0.38 5.62
CA PRO A 85 -4.22 -0.61 4.56
C PRO A 85 -4.12 0.06 3.20
N VAL A 86 -3.33 -0.52 2.31
CA VAL A 86 -3.37 -0.20 0.89
C VAL A 86 -4.72 -0.68 0.35
N PRO A 87 -5.39 0.07 -0.53
CA PRO A 87 -6.67 -0.35 -1.11
C PRO A 87 -6.49 -1.49 -2.14
N TRP A 88 -5.99 -2.62 -1.67
CA TRP A 88 -5.76 -3.82 -2.49
C TRP A 88 -7.03 -4.28 -3.21
N ILE A 89 -6.89 -4.68 -4.47
CA ILE A 89 -8.01 -5.17 -5.27
C ILE A 89 -8.14 -6.68 -5.16
N GLN A 90 -7.03 -7.39 -5.25
CA GLN A 90 -7.02 -8.85 -5.25
C GLN A 90 -6.52 -9.44 -3.93
N TYR A 91 -5.37 -9.00 -3.46
CA TYR A 91 -4.75 -9.49 -2.23
C TYR A 91 -3.64 -8.55 -1.76
N ASN A 92 -3.30 -8.65 -0.49
CA ASN A 92 -2.15 -7.91 0.06
C ASN A 92 -0.85 -8.44 -0.56
N ASP A 93 -0.11 -7.56 -1.22
CA ASP A 93 1.17 -7.90 -1.84
C ASP A 93 2.27 -6.88 -1.45
N TRP A 94 2.33 -6.55 -0.18
CA TRP A 94 3.25 -5.54 0.37
C TRP A 94 4.72 -5.88 0.08
N PRO A 95 5.45 -5.07 -0.70
CA PRO A 95 6.83 -5.36 -1.05
C PRO A 95 7.78 -5.15 0.12
N VAL A 96 8.87 -5.90 0.10
CA VAL A 96 10.01 -5.73 1.00
C VAL A 96 11.26 -5.37 0.20
N CYS A 97 12.11 -4.53 0.79
CA CYS A 97 13.39 -4.15 0.22
C CYS A 97 14.36 -3.82 1.36
N CYS A 98 15.62 -4.21 1.21
CA CYS A 98 16.64 -3.98 2.25
C CYS A 98 16.24 -4.52 3.63
N GLY A 99 15.52 -5.63 3.69
CA GLY A 99 15.12 -6.29 4.93
C GLY A 99 14.02 -5.61 5.72
N ASP A 100 13.27 -4.70 5.11
CA ASP A 100 12.14 -4.00 5.73
C ASP A 100 10.97 -3.86 4.75
N TYR A 101 9.79 -3.59 5.28
CA TYR A 101 8.64 -3.22 4.43
C TYR A 101 8.89 -1.87 3.77
N THR A 102 8.41 -1.74 2.55
CA THR A 102 8.50 -0.50 1.79
C THR A 102 7.37 0.45 2.17
N LYS A 103 7.54 1.73 1.89
CA LYS A 103 6.53 2.75 2.14
C LYS A 103 5.61 2.89 0.93
N TYR A 104 4.32 2.71 1.12
CA TYR A 104 3.31 3.00 0.11
C TYR A 104 3.27 4.49 -0.18
N ILE A 105 3.40 4.87 -1.45
CA ILE A 105 3.42 6.27 -1.89
C ILE A 105 2.24 6.66 -2.78
N GLY A 106 1.39 5.71 -3.12
CA GLY A 106 0.12 5.97 -3.81
C GLY A 106 -0.21 4.98 -4.90
N GLU A 107 -1.45 5.01 -5.34
CA GLU A 107 -1.90 4.40 -6.60
C GLU A 107 -1.60 5.39 -7.72
N TRP A 108 -0.80 4.98 -8.70
CA TRP A 108 -0.32 5.85 -9.75
C TRP A 108 -1.03 5.59 -11.08
N GLU A 109 -1.42 6.68 -11.71
CA GLU A 109 -1.90 6.75 -13.08
C GLU A 109 -0.73 6.94 -14.06
N ARG A 110 -1.01 6.83 -15.36
CA ARG A 110 0.01 7.03 -16.41
C ARG A 110 0.76 8.35 -16.29
N GLU A 111 0.04 9.42 -15.97
CA GLU A 111 0.62 10.76 -15.79
C GLU A 111 1.64 10.83 -14.65
N ASP A 112 1.43 10.07 -13.58
CA ASP A 112 2.35 10.04 -12.45
C ASP A 112 3.69 9.39 -12.87
N PHE A 113 3.63 8.32 -13.67
CA PHE A 113 4.84 7.69 -14.21
C PHE A 113 5.57 8.64 -15.17
N GLU A 114 4.86 9.37 -16.01
CA GLU A 114 5.45 10.37 -16.91
C GLU A 114 6.14 11.49 -16.15
N LYS A 115 5.50 12.05 -15.12
CA LYS A 115 6.07 13.11 -14.26
C LYS A 115 7.30 12.67 -13.50
N ASN A 116 7.35 11.40 -13.07
CA ASN A 116 8.45 10.86 -12.28
C ASN A 116 9.57 10.23 -13.14
N SER A 117 9.38 10.10 -14.45
CA SER A 117 10.43 9.65 -15.36
C SER A 117 11.38 10.80 -15.72
N LYS A 118 12.66 10.49 -15.89
CA LYS A 118 13.68 11.50 -16.22
C LYS A 118 13.55 12.02 -17.66
N ASP A 119 13.05 11.18 -18.57
CA ASP A 119 12.94 11.46 -20.00
C ASP A 119 11.48 11.68 -20.45
N GLY A 120 10.51 11.69 -19.52
CA GLY A 120 9.09 11.78 -19.80
C GLY A 120 8.46 10.48 -20.31
N ASN A 121 9.22 9.39 -20.45
CA ASN A 121 8.71 8.09 -20.87
C ASN A 121 8.21 7.27 -19.66
N GLY A 122 6.92 7.48 -19.31
CA GLY A 122 6.29 6.83 -18.17
C GLY A 122 6.23 5.32 -18.28
N LEU A 123 6.00 4.78 -19.49
CA LEU A 123 5.97 3.33 -19.70
C LEU A 123 7.32 2.68 -19.41
N ASN A 124 8.42 3.23 -19.94
CA ASN A 124 9.76 2.71 -19.66
C ASN A 124 10.09 2.82 -18.16
N TYR A 125 9.68 3.91 -17.52
CA TYR A 125 9.86 4.06 -16.09
C TYR A 125 9.10 3.00 -15.30
N LEU A 126 7.82 2.78 -15.58
CA LEU A 126 7.01 1.73 -14.96
C LEU A 126 7.67 0.36 -15.13
N LEU A 127 8.08 0.01 -16.35
CA LEU A 127 8.74 -1.28 -16.62
C LEU A 127 10.04 -1.43 -15.82
N SER A 128 10.74 -0.34 -15.54
CA SER A 128 11.99 -0.36 -14.76
C SER A 128 11.78 -0.65 -13.27
N ILE A 129 10.59 -0.39 -12.74
CA ILE A 129 10.24 -0.59 -11.32
C ILE A 129 9.30 -1.77 -11.06
N LEU A 130 8.90 -2.50 -12.10
CA LEU A 130 8.25 -3.80 -11.97
C LEU A 130 9.27 -4.89 -11.64
N ASP A 131 8.86 -5.87 -10.82
CA ASP A 131 9.68 -7.07 -10.64
C ASP A 131 9.70 -7.92 -11.91
N ARG A 132 10.72 -8.79 -12.01
CA ARG A 132 10.93 -9.62 -13.20
C ARG A 132 9.77 -10.57 -13.49
N SER A 133 9.24 -11.20 -12.43
CA SER A 133 8.12 -12.15 -12.57
C SER A 133 6.88 -11.47 -13.14
N THR A 134 6.60 -10.25 -12.72
CA THR A 134 5.49 -9.43 -13.23
C THR A 134 5.72 -9.05 -14.69
N LYS A 135 6.93 -8.59 -15.03
CA LYS A 135 7.27 -8.25 -16.43
C LYS A 135 7.10 -9.44 -17.38
N ASP A 136 7.54 -10.63 -16.95
CA ASP A 136 7.49 -11.85 -17.77
C ASP A 136 6.04 -12.29 -18.06
N LYS A 137 5.06 -11.83 -17.28
CA LYS A 137 3.63 -12.12 -17.49
C LYS A 137 2.92 -11.13 -18.42
N ILE A 138 3.54 -10.00 -18.74
CA ILE A 138 2.96 -8.99 -19.63
C ILE A 138 3.11 -9.45 -21.07
N GLU A 139 2.01 -9.87 -21.68
CA GLU A 139 2.02 -10.32 -23.09
C GLU A 139 2.12 -9.14 -24.08
N ASN A 140 1.45 -8.02 -23.79
CA ASN A 140 1.44 -6.83 -24.60
C ASN A 140 1.62 -5.59 -23.71
N VAL A 141 2.80 -4.99 -23.82
CA VAL A 141 3.21 -3.83 -23.00
C VAL A 141 2.35 -2.60 -23.26
N ASN A 142 1.93 -2.37 -24.52
CA ASN A 142 1.10 -1.22 -24.84
C ASN A 142 -0.31 -1.36 -24.28
N ASN A 143 -0.92 -2.53 -24.37
CA ASN A 143 -2.21 -2.81 -23.77
C ASN A 143 -2.14 -2.66 -22.25
N PHE A 144 -1.11 -3.21 -21.63
CA PHE A 144 -0.88 -3.05 -20.19
C PHE A 144 -0.83 -1.58 -19.77
N TRP A 145 -0.13 -0.74 -20.54
CA TRP A 145 -0.06 0.69 -20.31
C TRP A 145 -1.43 1.39 -20.45
N GLU A 146 -2.19 1.01 -21.46
CA GLU A 146 -3.53 1.58 -21.71
C GLU A 146 -4.55 1.16 -20.66
N ASP A 147 -4.39 -0.03 -20.06
CA ASP A 147 -5.28 -0.59 -19.04
C ASP A 147 -5.16 0.12 -17.68
N ILE A 148 -4.08 0.88 -17.45
CA ILE A 148 -3.85 1.58 -16.18
C ILE A 148 -4.97 2.60 -15.94
N GLY A 149 -5.60 2.52 -14.76
CA GLY A 149 -6.71 3.34 -14.34
C GLY A 149 -8.08 2.88 -14.84
N GLN A 150 -8.15 1.84 -15.66
CA GLN A 150 -9.41 1.26 -16.15
C GLN A 150 -9.58 -0.21 -15.75
N TYR A 151 -8.61 -1.03 -16.05
CA TYR A 151 -8.62 -2.47 -15.77
C TYR A 151 -7.49 -2.91 -14.85
N THR A 152 -6.52 -2.05 -14.63
CA THR A 152 -5.34 -2.32 -13.81
C THR A 152 -5.04 -1.13 -12.90
N ALA A 153 -4.93 -1.39 -11.60
CA ALA A 153 -4.38 -0.45 -10.63
C ALA A 153 -2.89 -0.71 -10.45
N ILE A 154 -2.10 0.34 -10.27
CA ILE A 154 -0.67 0.25 -9.98
C ILE A 154 -0.39 0.89 -8.62
N PHE A 155 -0.10 0.06 -7.63
CA PHE A 155 0.31 0.50 -6.30
C PHE A 155 1.83 0.70 -6.27
N VAL A 156 2.29 1.87 -5.87
CA VAL A 156 3.71 2.22 -5.90
C VAL A 156 4.26 2.36 -4.48
N PHE A 157 5.43 1.78 -4.27
CA PHE A 157 6.13 1.74 -3.00
C PHE A 157 7.56 2.25 -3.15
N GLU A 158 8.13 2.73 -2.06
CA GLU A 158 9.52 3.20 -2.02
C GLU A 158 10.26 2.57 -0.84
N CYS A 159 11.45 2.06 -1.09
CA CYS A 159 12.31 1.52 -0.03
C CYS A 159 12.80 2.65 0.89
N LEU A 160 12.63 2.46 2.20
CA LEU A 160 13.06 3.42 3.22
C LEU A 160 14.59 3.56 3.33
N ASN A 161 15.34 2.59 2.83
CA ASN A 161 16.79 2.58 2.94
C ASN A 161 17.50 3.01 1.64
N CYS A 162 17.16 2.39 0.50
CA CYS A 162 17.85 2.66 -0.77
C CYS A 162 17.05 3.54 -1.74
N SER A 163 15.84 3.94 -1.37
CA SER A 163 14.91 4.75 -2.19
C SER A 163 14.49 4.12 -3.51
N LYS A 164 14.74 2.81 -3.70
CA LYS A 164 14.23 2.07 -4.86
C LYS A 164 12.70 2.06 -4.83
N ARG A 165 12.07 2.38 -5.97
CA ARG A 165 10.65 2.26 -6.15
C ARG A 165 10.26 0.89 -6.71
N ILE A 166 9.10 0.40 -6.30
CA ILE A 166 8.54 -0.89 -6.70
C ILE A 166 7.08 -0.66 -7.05
N ALA A 167 6.68 -1.08 -8.24
CA ALA A 167 5.30 -1.05 -8.68
C ALA A 167 4.65 -2.43 -8.57
N VAL A 168 3.44 -2.48 -8.01
CA VAL A 168 2.64 -3.70 -7.84
C VAL A 168 1.33 -3.53 -8.60
N PRO A 169 1.18 -4.12 -9.80
CA PRO A 169 -0.07 -4.08 -10.54
C PRO A 169 -1.07 -5.12 -10.04
N GLN A 170 -2.34 -4.73 -9.99
CA GLN A 170 -3.46 -5.63 -9.74
C GLN A 170 -4.61 -5.32 -10.70
N SER A 171 -5.30 -6.35 -11.18
CA SER A 171 -6.46 -6.21 -12.07
C SER A 171 -7.75 -6.05 -11.26
N TYR A 172 -8.62 -5.19 -11.76
CA TYR A 172 -9.99 -5.05 -11.25
C TYR A 172 -10.84 -6.29 -11.54
#